data_d5d8dca4410e985a39b1f03b2731af2c
#
_entry.id   d5d8dca4410e985a39b1f03b2731af2c
#
_cell.length_a   1.000
_cell.length_b   1.000
_cell.length_c   1.000
_cell.angle_alpha   90.00
_cell.angle_beta   90.00
_cell.angle_gamma   90.00
#
_symmetry.space_group_name_H-M   'P 1'
#
loop_
_entity.id
_entity.type
_entity.pdbx_description
1 polymer ?
#
loop_
_entity_poly.entity_id
_entity_poly.type
_entity_poly.pdbx_seq_one_letter_code
_entity_poly.pdbx_strand_id
1 'polypeptide(L)'
;MQNKIINIDDIAAEIAEMVKSETEDTKKAADEAAKKAITKARDELKATSPRRTGKYARGWKTRKDEKFYETYNSTKPEITHLLNTGHAKQNGGRVPGDHHIDTAETNANRNFWDELNGRLK
;
A
#
# COMPACT_ATOMS: atom_id res chain seq x y z
N MET A 1 1.70 15.45 -11.17
CA MET A 1 2.40 14.32 -10.54
C MET A 1 1.38 13.45 -9.84
N GLN A 2 1.47 12.16 -10.05
CA GLN A 2 0.55 11.23 -9.42
C GLN A 2 1.07 10.78 -8.06
N ASN A 3 0.15 10.51 -7.15
CA ASN A 3 0.49 9.92 -5.86
C ASN A 3 1.05 8.50 -6.07
N LYS A 4 2.05 8.15 -5.28
CA LYS A 4 2.40 6.74 -5.15
C LYS A 4 1.35 6.10 -4.24
N ILE A 5 0.62 5.15 -4.75
CA ILE A 5 -0.44 4.44 -4.02
C ILE A 5 -0.04 2.98 -3.87
N ILE A 6 -0.16 2.46 -2.66
CA ILE A 6 -0.02 1.03 -2.44
C ILE A 6 -1.38 0.42 -2.74
N ASN A 7 -1.42 -0.42 -3.75
CA ASN A 7 -2.65 -1.01 -4.26
C ASN A 7 -2.43 -2.49 -4.48
N ILE A 8 -3.26 -3.31 -3.86
CA ILE A 8 -3.21 -4.76 -4.04
C ILE A 8 -4.36 -5.26 -4.91
N ASP A 9 -4.98 -4.33 -5.68
CA ASP A 9 -6.06 -4.65 -6.60
C ASP A 9 -5.67 -5.74 -7.60
N ASP A 10 -4.49 -5.62 -8.20
CA ASP A 10 -4.03 -6.59 -9.19
C ASP A 10 -3.92 -7.99 -8.60
N ILE A 11 -3.45 -8.10 -7.36
CA ILE A 11 -3.35 -9.37 -6.65
C ILE A 11 -4.75 -9.90 -6.34
N ALA A 12 -5.60 -9.05 -5.82
CA ALA A 12 -6.98 -9.42 -5.48
C ALA A 12 -7.76 -9.82 -6.73
N ALA A 13 -7.58 -9.10 -7.85
CA ALA A 13 -8.23 -9.42 -9.12
C ALA A 13 -7.75 -10.76 -9.68
N GLU A 14 -6.45 -11.04 -9.59
CA GLU A 14 -5.89 -12.31 -10.02
C GLU A 14 -6.47 -13.47 -9.22
N ILE A 15 -6.56 -13.31 -7.90
CA ILE A 15 -7.17 -14.32 -7.05
C ILE A 15 -8.64 -14.50 -7.39
N ALA A 16 -9.36 -13.40 -7.63
CA ALA A 16 -10.78 -13.47 -7.99
C ALA A 16 -10.97 -14.25 -9.28
N GLU A 17 -10.08 -14.09 -10.27
CA GLU A 17 -10.14 -14.88 -11.50
C GLU A 17 -9.88 -16.36 -11.23
N MET A 18 -8.92 -16.66 -10.37
CA MET A 18 -8.58 -18.04 -10.02
C MET A 18 -9.69 -18.75 -9.25
N VAL A 19 -10.44 -18.01 -8.45
CA VAL A 19 -11.45 -18.57 -7.54
C VAL A 19 -12.86 -18.14 -7.87
N LYS A 20 -13.12 -17.59 -9.06
CA LYS A 20 -14.46 -17.09 -9.38
C LYS A 20 -15.52 -18.17 -9.43
N SER A 21 -15.13 -19.43 -9.55
CA SER A 21 -16.02 -20.57 -9.44
C SER A 21 -16.14 -21.11 -8.01
N GLU A 22 -15.39 -20.51 -7.09
CA GLU A 22 -15.36 -20.91 -5.69
C GLU A 22 -16.49 -20.26 -4.90
N THR A 23 -16.58 -20.62 -3.63
CA THR A 23 -17.66 -20.17 -2.76
C THR A 23 -17.55 -18.69 -2.40
N GLU A 24 -18.67 -18.11 -1.93
CA GLU A 24 -18.68 -16.76 -1.40
C GLU A 24 -17.74 -16.61 -0.19
N ASP A 25 -17.57 -17.69 0.58
CA ASP A 25 -16.64 -17.67 1.73
C ASP A 25 -15.19 -17.42 1.28
N THR A 26 -14.77 -18.01 0.16
CA THR A 26 -13.44 -17.79 -0.39
C THR A 26 -13.27 -16.35 -0.86
N LYS A 27 -14.29 -15.81 -1.52
CA LYS A 27 -14.28 -14.40 -1.97
C LYS A 27 -14.21 -13.45 -0.78
N LYS A 28 -14.95 -13.75 0.26
CA LYS A 28 -14.94 -12.94 1.49
C LYS A 28 -13.59 -13.01 2.16
N ALA A 29 -12.96 -14.17 2.21
CA ALA A 29 -11.62 -14.32 2.77
C ALA A 29 -10.61 -13.45 2.03
N ALA A 30 -10.68 -13.40 0.69
CA ALA A 30 -9.80 -12.55 -0.11
C ALA A 30 -10.02 -11.07 0.16
N ASP A 31 -11.28 -10.65 0.27
CA ASP A 31 -11.62 -9.25 0.58
C ASP A 31 -11.08 -8.84 1.96
N GLU A 32 -11.28 -9.67 2.96
CA GLU A 32 -10.80 -9.40 4.32
C GLU A 32 -9.28 -9.39 4.40
N ALA A 33 -8.61 -10.29 3.68
CA ALA A 33 -7.16 -10.30 3.62
C ALA A 33 -6.62 -9.02 2.97
N ALA A 34 -7.26 -8.54 1.91
CA ALA A 34 -6.89 -7.29 1.24
C ALA A 34 -7.05 -6.10 2.18
N LYS A 35 -8.18 -6.01 2.85
CA LYS A 35 -8.43 -4.93 3.82
C LYS A 35 -7.38 -4.91 4.92
N LYS A 36 -7.06 -6.06 5.47
CA LYS A 36 -6.10 -6.16 6.54
C LYS A 36 -4.68 -5.78 6.09
N ALA A 37 -4.28 -6.24 4.90
CA ALA A 37 -2.97 -5.91 4.35
C ALA A 37 -2.81 -4.42 4.10
N ILE A 38 -3.83 -3.76 3.56
CA ILE A 38 -3.80 -2.32 3.29
C ILE A 38 -3.81 -1.51 4.58
N THR A 39 -4.55 -1.95 5.59
CA THR A 39 -4.54 -1.29 6.90
C THR A 39 -3.17 -1.37 7.54
N LYS A 40 -2.52 -2.52 7.47
CA LYS A 40 -1.14 -2.67 7.95
C LYS A 40 -0.17 -1.80 7.18
N ALA A 41 -0.33 -1.69 5.87
CA ALA A 41 0.50 -0.83 5.03
C ALA A 41 0.38 0.64 5.45
N ARG A 42 -0.85 1.11 5.72
CA ARG A 42 -1.08 2.46 6.24
C ARG A 42 -0.31 2.68 7.54
N ASP A 43 -0.45 1.75 8.47
CA ASP A 43 0.19 1.88 9.79
C ASP A 43 1.71 1.83 9.68
N GLU A 44 2.24 0.97 8.81
CA GLU A 44 3.68 0.91 8.53
C GLU A 44 4.17 2.23 7.94
N LEU A 45 3.45 2.79 6.96
CA LEU A 45 3.80 4.06 6.35
C LEU A 45 3.78 5.21 7.35
N LYS A 46 2.83 5.22 8.27
CA LYS A 46 2.82 6.21 9.35
C LYS A 46 4.05 6.10 10.23
N ALA A 47 4.52 4.88 10.47
CA ALA A 47 5.69 4.63 11.33
C ALA A 47 7.01 4.91 10.61
N THR A 48 7.09 4.64 9.31
CA THR A 48 8.36 4.67 8.56
C THR A 48 8.56 5.92 7.70
N SER A 49 7.52 6.73 7.51
CA SER A 49 7.63 7.93 6.68
C SER A 49 8.54 8.96 7.31
N PRO A 50 9.31 9.71 6.49
CA PRO A 50 10.16 10.78 7.01
C PRO A 50 9.36 11.79 7.84
N ARG A 51 9.92 12.20 8.97
CA ARG A 51 9.22 13.07 9.92
C ARG A 51 9.96 14.39 10.13
N ARG A 52 9.60 15.41 9.40
CA ARG A 52 10.07 16.77 9.68
C ARG A 52 9.10 17.46 10.64
N THR A 53 7.81 17.49 10.28
CA THR A 53 6.75 18.06 11.14
C THR A 53 5.74 17.01 11.56
N GLY A 54 5.83 15.82 11.00
CA GLY A 54 4.88 14.75 11.21
C GLY A 54 3.64 14.82 10.34
N LYS A 55 3.42 15.90 9.61
CA LYS A 55 2.22 16.05 8.77
C LYS A 55 2.15 14.99 7.67
N TYR A 56 3.27 14.74 7.00
CA TYR A 56 3.31 13.71 5.95
C TYR A 56 2.98 12.33 6.54
N ALA A 57 3.67 11.97 7.62
CA ALA A 57 3.45 10.65 8.24
C ALA A 57 2.01 10.46 8.71
N ARG A 58 1.40 11.50 9.28
CA ARG A 58 0.01 11.44 9.75
C ARG A 58 -1.02 11.43 8.63
N GLY A 59 -0.60 11.78 7.41
CA GLY A 59 -1.50 11.88 6.27
C GLY A 59 -1.87 10.56 5.61
N TRP A 60 -1.27 9.47 6.00
CA TRP A 60 -1.58 8.17 5.41
C TRP A 60 -2.96 7.69 5.83
N LYS A 61 -3.78 7.35 4.85
CA LYS A 61 -5.16 6.90 5.04
C LYS A 61 -5.45 5.74 4.11
N THR A 62 -6.53 5.04 4.39
CA THR A 62 -7.01 3.96 3.52
C THR A 62 -8.35 4.35 2.94
N ARG A 63 -8.67 3.78 1.79
CA ARG A 63 -9.99 3.87 1.21
C ARG A 63 -10.30 2.59 0.45
N LYS A 64 -11.59 2.30 0.29
CA LYS A 64 -12.06 1.20 -0.54
C LYS A 64 -12.78 1.78 -1.75
N ASP A 65 -12.31 1.41 -2.93
CA ASP A 65 -13.03 1.63 -4.16
C ASP A 65 -13.87 0.37 -4.45
N GLU A 66 -14.65 0.35 -5.53
CA GLU A 66 -15.62 -0.72 -5.82
C GLU A 66 -15.03 -2.13 -5.67
N LYS A 67 -13.79 -2.33 -6.07
CA LYS A 67 -13.17 -3.66 -6.14
C LYS A 67 -11.87 -3.80 -5.39
N PHE A 68 -11.31 -2.71 -4.85
CA PHE A 68 -9.98 -2.79 -4.26
C PHE A 68 -9.79 -1.80 -3.12
N TYR A 69 -8.77 -2.06 -2.33
CA TYR A 69 -8.36 -1.20 -1.22
C TYR A 69 -7.09 -0.46 -1.57
N GLU A 70 -6.98 0.78 -1.12
CA GLU A 70 -5.81 1.62 -1.35
C GLU A 70 -5.37 2.27 -0.04
N THR A 71 -4.07 2.53 0.09
CA THR A 71 -3.59 3.49 1.07
C THR A 71 -2.93 4.64 0.30
N TYR A 72 -3.16 5.85 0.77
CA TYR A 72 -2.71 7.06 0.08
C TYR A 72 -2.36 8.14 1.10
N ASN A 73 -1.55 9.12 0.66
CA ASN A 73 -1.23 10.26 1.52
C ASN A 73 -2.18 11.41 1.23
N SER A 74 -2.94 11.83 2.24
CA SER A 74 -3.98 12.85 2.11
C SER A 74 -3.47 14.27 2.32
N THR A 75 -2.30 14.44 2.92
CA THR A 75 -1.78 15.76 3.27
C THR A 75 -0.76 16.29 2.27
N LYS A 76 0.17 15.46 1.84
CA LYS A 76 1.25 15.86 0.92
C LYS A 76 1.48 14.81 -0.15
N PRO A 77 0.46 14.51 -0.96
CA PRO A 77 0.60 13.47 -1.98
C PRO A 77 1.67 13.79 -3.02
N GLU A 78 1.90 15.06 -3.30
CA GLU A 78 2.82 15.50 -4.35
C GLU A 78 4.28 15.20 -4.07
N ILE A 79 4.66 14.99 -2.80
CA ILE A 79 6.06 14.70 -2.46
C ILE A 79 6.31 13.20 -2.21
N THR A 80 5.29 12.39 -2.32
CA THR A 80 5.34 10.98 -1.96
C THR A 80 6.46 10.24 -2.68
N HIS A 81 6.53 10.36 -4.02
CA HIS A 81 7.55 9.64 -4.77
C HIS A 81 8.94 10.25 -4.57
N LEU A 82 9.02 11.56 -4.33
CA LEU A 82 10.31 12.22 -4.09
C LEU A 82 10.97 11.67 -2.83
N LEU A 83 10.18 11.46 -1.79
CA LEU A 83 10.68 10.89 -0.54
C LEU A 83 11.02 9.40 -0.68
N ASN A 84 10.26 8.68 -1.49
CA ASN A 84 10.47 7.25 -1.70
C ASN A 84 11.70 6.97 -2.56
N THR A 85 11.81 7.62 -3.72
CA THR A 85 12.85 7.33 -4.71
C THR A 85 13.99 8.35 -4.73
N GLY A 86 13.81 9.48 -4.06
CA GLY A 86 14.75 10.56 -4.09
C GLY A 86 14.51 11.53 -5.24
N HIS A 87 15.34 12.52 -5.36
CA HIS A 87 15.22 13.54 -6.41
C HIS A 87 16.56 14.19 -6.72
N ALA A 88 16.66 14.80 -7.91
CA ALA A 88 17.84 15.52 -8.32
C ALA A 88 17.96 16.85 -7.56
N LYS A 89 19.18 17.20 -7.17
CA LYS A 89 19.46 18.50 -6.55
C LYS A 89 19.61 19.59 -7.62
N GLN A 90 19.25 20.81 -7.28
CA GLN A 90 19.35 21.96 -8.18
C GLN A 90 20.79 22.19 -8.65
N ASN A 91 21.78 22.00 -7.79
CA ASN A 91 23.18 22.25 -8.06
C ASN A 91 23.96 20.98 -8.45
N GLY A 92 23.28 19.96 -8.91
CA GLY A 92 23.91 18.68 -9.24
C GLY A 92 23.84 17.69 -8.10
N GLY A 93 24.00 16.41 -8.43
CA GLY A 93 23.88 15.35 -7.46
C GLY A 93 22.42 14.96 -7.21
N ARG A 94 22.21 14.09 -6.25
CA ARG A 94 20.89 13.53 -5.98
C ARG A 94 20.66 13.38 -4.47
N VAL A 95 19.46 13.70 -4.02
CA VAL A 95 19.00 13.36 -2.66
C VAL A 95 18.43 11.94 -2.72
N PRO A 96 19.01 10.98 -1.99
CA PRO A 96 18.49 9.61 -2.01
C PRO A 96 17.12 9.53 -1.33
N GLY A 97 16.28 8.62 -1.80
CA GLY A 97 15.03 8.26 -1.14
C GLY A 97 15.24 7.15 -0.12
N ASP A 98 14.25 6.95 0.73
CA ASP A 98 14.31 5.90 1.75
C ASP A 98 13.52 4.65 1.36
N HIS A 99 12.85 4.68 0.22
CA HIS A 99 12.04 3.58 -0.30
C HIS A 99 10.98 3.08 0.67
N HIS A 100 10.45 3.97 1.52
CA HIS A 100 9.43 3.59 2.50
C HIS A 100 8.16 3.03 1.86
N ILE A 101 7.78 3.56 0.68
CA ILE A 101 6.60 3.06 -0.04
C ILE A 101 6.89 1.70 -0.66
N ASP A 102 8.06 1.54 -1.29
CA ASP A 102 8.44 0.26 -1.90
C ASP A 102 8.49 -0.85 -0.86
N THR A 103 9.02 -0.56 0.31
CA THR A 103 9.08 -1.50 1.42
C THR A 103 7.67 -1.86 1.92
N ALA A 104 6.82 -0.86 2.10
CA ALA A 104 5.45 -1.08 2.55
C ALA A 104 4.65 -1.90 1.53
N GLU A 105 4.86 -1.64 0.23
CA GLU A 105 4.21 -2.39 -0.84
C GLU A 105 4.63 -3.86 -0.82
N THR A 106 5.92 -4.13 -0.69
CA THR A 106 6.43 -5.50 -0.58
C THR A 106 5.83 -6.22 0.62
N ASN A 107 5.79 -5.54 1.76
CA ASN A 107 5.22 -6.11 2.98
C ASN A 107 3.70 -6.33 2.85
N ALA A 108 3.00 -5.41 2.17
CA ALA A 108 1.56 -5.55 1.94
C ALA A 108 1.25 -6.79 1.11
N ASN A 109 2.03 -7.03 0.05
CA ASN A 109 1.85 -8.21 -0.79
C ASN A 109 2.06 -9.48 0.02
N ARG A 110 3.12 -9.54 0.82
CA ARG A 110 3.39 -10.71 1.66
C ARG A 110 2.30 -10.91 2.69
N ASN A 111 1.88 -9.85 3.37
CA ASN A 111 0.84 -9.92 4.39
C ASN A 111 -0.49 -10.39 3.80
N PHE A 112 -0.82 -9.92 2.59
CA PHE A 112 -2.04 -10.35 1.91
C PHE A 112 -2.05 -11.86 1.69
N TRP A 113 -0.97 -12.39 1.11
CA TRP A 113 -0.89 -13.82 0.82
C TRP A 113 -0.88 -14.67 2.08
N ASP A 114 -0.16 -14.24 3.11
CA ASP A 114 -0.10 -14.96 4.39
C ASP A 114 -1.48 -15.00 5.05
N GLU A 115 -2.17 -13.88 5.07
CA GLU A 115 -3.50 -13.79 5.67
C GLU A 115 -4.51 -14.63 4.89
N LEU A 116 -4.47 -14.56 3.56
CA LEU A 116 -5.37 -15.35 2.72
C LEU A 116 -5.15 -16.85 2.93
N ASN A 117 -3.90 -17.29 2.92
CA ASN A 117 -3.57 -18.70 3.12
C ASN A 117 -4.05 -19.18 4.50
N GLY A 118 -3.91 -18.35 5.53
CA GLY A 118 -4.40 -18.68 6.87
C GLY A 118 -5.91 -18.84 6.93
N ARG A 119 -6.64 -18.01 6.19
CA ARG A 119 -8.11 -18.04 6.17
C ARG A 119 -8.67 -19.20 5.35
N LEU A 120 -7.92 -19.69 4.38
CA LEU A 120 -8.37 -20.77 3.49
C LEU A 120 -8.05 -22.17 4.00
N LYS A 121 -7.34 -22.27 5.11
CA LYS A 121 -7.04 -23.57 5.73
C LYS A 121 -8.20 -24.10 6.52
#